data_ff6e91fe27ea4ce912034c2ef2547551
#
_entry.id   ff6e91fe27ea4ce912034c2ef2547551
#
_cell.length_a   1.000
_cell.length_b   1.000
_cell.length_c   1.000
_cell.angle_alpha   90.00
_cell.angle_beta   90.00
_cell.angle_gamma   90.00
#
_symmetry.space_group_name_H-M   'P 1'
#
loop_
_entity.id
_entity.type
_entity.pdbx_description
1 polymer ?
#
loop_
_entity_poly.entity_id
_entity_poly.type
_entity_poly.pdbx_seq_one_letter_code
_entity_poly.pdbx_strand_id
1 'polypeptide(L)'
;MPAKSGGVNIPVNARKTADTACIQRITLYPIKSLDGVSVAETRIAPGGSLEHDRAFAVVDAQDKFVNGKRFAEVHRLRAHFDLDTHTVTLADSGMSAPQGFRLDRDLERMEAWMSTFFGFSVTIRQDPRAGFPDDTDASGPTVISAATLATVSAWFPGATPQDMQLRFRTNLEISGVSAFWEDRLFGEPGTLVDFNVGTVAFEGVNPCQRCVVPARHPRSGIEESGFQKTLAMRREQTLPAWAARSRFNHYYRLAVNTRIPPSEAGKTLRVGDEVTILGVRRANDE
;
A
#
# COMPACT_ATOMS: atom_id res chain seq x y z
N MET A 1 -39.70 44.34 42.69
CA MET A 1 -39.56 44.16 41.23
C MET A 1 -38.24 43.36 40.97
N PRO A 2 -38.27 42.11 40.54
CA PRO A 2 -37.03 41.36 40.21
C PRO A 2 -36.70 41.56 38.75
N ALA A 3 -35.38 41.71 38.48
CA ALA A 3 -34.79 41.90 37.19
C ALA A 3 -34.84 40.61 36.35
N LYS A 4 -35.16 40.73 35.06
CA LYS A 4 -35.18 39.67 34.08
C LYS A 4 -33.75 39.39 33.64
N SER A 5 -33.25 38.15 33.86
CA SER A 5 -32.03 37.61 33.27
C SER A 5 -32.33 37.23 31.81
N GLY A 6 -31.72 37.94 30.86
CA GLY A 6 -31.73 37.60 29.45
C GLY A 6 -30.75 36.46 29.18
N GLY A 7 -31.26 35.28 28.91
CA GLY A 7 -30.45 34.15 28.42
C GLY A 7 -30.05 34.36 26.96
N VAL A 8 -28.75 34.48 26.68
CA VAL A 8 -28.21 34.51 25.33
C VAL A 8 -28.19 33.08 24.81
N ASN A 9 -29.08 32.81 23.87
CA ASN A 9 -29.12 31.52 23.13
C ASN A 9 -28.00 31.55 22.07
N ILE A 10 -26.91 30.87 22.32
CA ILE A 10 -25.86 30.66 21.32
C ILE A 10 -26.27 29.44 20.46
N PRO A 11 -26.52 29.62 19.16
CA PRO A 11 -26.78 28.49 18.29
C PRO A 11 -25.49 27.67 18.13
N VAL A 12 -25.46 26.49 18.69
CA VAL A 12 -24.41 25.49 18.40
C VAL A 12 -24.63 24.99 16.97
N ASN A 13 -24.05 25.69 16.02
CA ASN A 13 -23.99 25.27 14.64
C ASN A 13 -22.85 24.24 14.49
N ALA A 14 -23.10 23.02 14.95
CA ALA A 14 -22.28 21.87 14.61
C ALA A 14 -22.49 21.54 13.10
N ARG A 15 -21.81 22.29 12.22
CA ARG A 15 -21.54 21.80 10.88
C ARG A 15 -20.74 20.51 11.04
N LYS A 16 -21.39 19.36 10.90
CA LYS A 16 -20.77 18.11 10.59
C LYS A 16 -20.00 18.36 9.29
N THR A 17 -18.69 18.61 9.38
CA THR A 17 -17.81 18.61 8.21
C THR A 17 -18.01 17.24 7.57
N ALA A 18 -18.49 17.22 6.35
CA ALA A 18 -18.54 15.98 5.57
C ALA A 18 -17.14 15.37 5.63
N ASP A 19 -17.05 14.11 6.06
CA ASP A 19 -15.78 13.40 6.14
C ASP A 19 -15.17 13.39 4.74
N THR A 20 -14.14 14.19 4.52
CA THR A 20 -13.45 14.30 3.22
C THR A 20 -12.36 13.24 3.19
N ALA A 21 -12.39 12.39 2.17
CA ALA A 21 -11.34 11.40 1.95
C ALA A 21 -10.03 12.11 1.61
N CYS A 22 -9.00 11.95 2.44
CA CYS A 22 -7.69 12.56 2.22
C CYS A 22 -6.56 11.56 2.42
N ILE A 23 -5.46 11.73 1.69
CA ILE A 23 -4.24 10.94 1.91
C ILE A 23 -3.69 11.24 3.32
N GLN A 24 -3.63 10.22 4.16
CA GLN A 24 -3.03 10.27 5.49
C GLN A 24 -1.57 9.87 5.49
N ARG A 25 -1.21 8.91 4.62
CA ARG A 25 0.14 8.36 4.52
C ARG A 25 0.45 7.91 3.10
N ILE A 26 1.68 8.18 2.68
CA ILE A 26 2.28 7.64 1.47
C ILE A 26 3.43 6.73 1.90
N THR A 27 3.42 5.47 1.49
CA THR A 27 4.50 4.51 1.77
C THR A 27 5.08 4.00 0.46
N LEU A 28 6.38 4.18 0.29
CA LEU A 28 7.16 3.64 -0.83
C LEU A 28 7.92 2.40 -0.37
N TYR A 29 8.08 1.44 -1.26
CA TYR A 29 8.83 0.20 -1.03
C TYR A 29 9.97 0.11 -2.04
N PRO A 30 11.10 0.84 -1.87
CA PRO A 30 12.11 1.02 -2.92
C PRO A 30 12.66 -0.29 -3.48
N ILE A 31 12.86 -1.30 -2.62
CA ILE A 31 13.23 -2.64 -3.04
C ILE A 31 12.03 -3.58 -2.84
N LYS A 32 11.62 -4.26 -3.93
CA LYS A 32 10.51 -5.22 -3.90
C LYS A 32 10.67 -6.20 -2.73
N SER A 33 9.60 -6.38 -1.95
CA SER A 33 9.50 -7.27 -0.78
C SER A 33 10.21 -6.82 0.50
N LEU A 34 11.06 -5.79 0.48
CA LEU A 34 11.69 -5.25 1.70
C LEU A 34 10.80 -4.20 2.38
N ASP A 35 11.24 -3.69 3.53
CA ASP A 35 10.50 -2.67 4.29
C ASP A 35 10.21 -1.42 3.44
N GLY A 36 9.20 -0.66 3.83
CA GLY A 36 8.84 0.60 3.20
C GLY A 36 9.33 1.81 3.98
N VAL A 37 9.31 2.95 3.32
CA VAL A 37 9.57 4.27 3.90
C VAL A 37 8.36 5.18 3.67
N SER A 38 7.92 5.90 4.71
CA SER A 38 6.86 6.89 4.59
C SER A 38 7.43 8.23 4.16
N VAL A 39 6.76 8.89 3.20
CA VAL A 39 7.15 10.19 2.67
C VAL A 39 5.99 11.18 2.75
N ALA A 40 6.30 12.48 2.82
CA ALA A 40 5.29 13.54 2.79
C ALA A 40 4.73 13.76 1.38
N GLU A 41 5.55 13.54 0.36
CA GLU A 41 5.18 13.67 -1.06
C GLU A 41 5.98 12.71 -1.93
N THR A 42 5.48 12.45 -3.14
CA THR A 42 6.17 11.67 -4.17
C THR A 42 5.70 12.09 -5.55
N ARG A 43 6.53 11.84 -6.57
CA ARG A 43 6.15 12.06 -7.98
C ARG A 43 5.59 10.80 -8.61
N ILE A 44 4.86 10.99 -9.71
CA ILE A 44 4.42 9.89 -10.56
C ILE A 44 5.54 9.59 -11.56
N ALA A 45 6.01 8.35 -11.57
CA ALA A 45 6.98 7.85 -12.54
C ALA A 45 6.36 7.70 -13.94
N PRO A 46 7.16 7.66 -15.02
CA PRO A 46 6.65 7.54 -16.39
C PRO A 46 5.76 6.31 -16.65
N GLY A 47 5.94 5.23 -15.89
CA GLY A 47 5.13 4.01 -15.97
C GLY A 47 3.87 4.02 -15.11
N GLY A 48 3.51 5.15 -14.46
CA GLY A 48 2.32 5.28 -13.62
C GLY A 48 2.49 4.74 -12.20
N SER A 49 3.69 4.30 -11.81
CA SER A 49 4.03 3.96 -10.42
C SER A 49 4.41 5.22 -9.64
N LEU A 50 4.53 5.11 -8.31
CA LEU A 50 5.17 6.16 -7.51
C LEU A 50 6.68 6.14 -7.71
N GLU A 51 7.30 7.31 -7.79
CA GLU A 51 8.75 7.42 -7.90
C GLU A 51 9.43 6.69 -6.73
N HIS A 52 10.47 5.91 -7.02
CA HIS A 52 11.18 5.01 -6.10
C HIS A 52 10.38 3.78 -5.64
N ASP A 53 9.07 3.66 -5.88
CA ASP A 53 8.33 2.48 -5.43
C ASP A 53 8.68 1.26 -6.27
N ARG A 54 9.24 0.22 -5.62
CA ARG A 54 9.67 -1.04 -6.24
C ARG A 54 10.62 -0.83 -7.42
N ALA A 55 11.40 0.25 -7.40
CA ALA A 55 12.40 0.55 -8.44
C ALA A 55 13.51 -0.51 -8.51
N PHE A 56 13.67 -1.29 -7.44
CA PHE A 56 14.64 -2.39 -7.38
C PHE A 56 13.92 -3.70 -7.03
N ALA A 57 14.46 -4.81 -7.55
CA ALA A 57 14.04 -6.15 -7.20
C ALA A 57 15.25 -7.09 -7.09
N VAL A 58 15.20 -8.00 -6.12
CA VAL A 58 16.21 -9.06 -5.96
C VAL A 58 15.75 -10.28 -6.74
N VAL A 59 16.64 -10.86 -7.55
CA VAL A 59 16.38 -12.08 -8.32
C VAL A 59 17.45 -13.14 -8.06
N ASP A 60 17.07 -14.42 -8.22
CA ASP A 60 17.97 -15.55 -8.15
C ASP A 60 18.67 -15.83 -9.50
N ALA A 61 19.50 -16.86 -9.55
CA ALA A 61 20.24 -17.27 -10.76
C ALA A 61 19.31 -17.69 -11.93
N GLN A 62 18.02 -17.94 -11.70
CA GLN A 62 17.02 -18.23 -12.71
C GLN A 62 16.16 -17.01 -13.09
N ASP A 63 16.61 -15.81 -12.71
CA ASP A 63 15.91 -14.52 -12.90
C ASP A 63 14.50 -14.46 -12.26
N LYS A 64 14.26 -15.25 -11.20
CA LYS A 64 13.01 -15.27 -10.46
C LYS A 64 13.13 -14.41 -9.20
N PHE A 65 12.10 -13.61 -8.92
CA PHE A 65 12.08 -12.73 -7.74
C PHE A 65 12.33 -13.50 -6.43
N VAL A 66 13.29 -13.03 -5.65
CA VAL A 66 13.50 -13.39 -4.25
C VAL A 66 12.54 -12.55 -3.41
N ASN A 67 11.45 -13.15 -3.00
CA ASN A 67 10.34 -12.45 -2.35
C ASN A 67 9.74 -13.27 -1.21
N GLY A 68 8.94 -12.63 -0.35
CA GLY A 68 8.31 -13.28 0.82
C GLY A 68 7.28 -14.37 0.48
N LYS A 69 6.89 -14.54 -0.80
CA LYS A 69 6.06 -15.69 -1.23
C LYS A 69 6.91 -16.97 -1.30
N ARG A 70 8.13 -16.86 -1.84
CA ARG A 70 9.05 -18.00 -2.05
C ARG A 70 9.96 -18.26 -0.85
N PHE A 71 10.39 -17.20 -0.18
CA PHE A 71 11.40 -17.26 0.89
C PHE A 71 10.89 -16.53 2.13
N ALA A 72 10.62 -17.27 3.21
CA ALA A 72 10.16 -16.69 4.46
C ALA A 72 11.24 -15.81 5.11
N GLU A 73 12.50 -16.08 4.85
CA GLU A 73 13.68 -15.36 5.34
C GLU A 73 13.66 -13.87 4.96
N VAL A 74 13.05 -13.53 3.82
CA VAL A 74 12.88 -12.12 3.39
C VAL A 74 12.25 -11.25 4.49
N HIS A 75 11.34 -11.81 5.29
CA HIS A 75 10.69 -11.10 6.39
C HIS A 75 11.63 -10.79 7.57
N ARG A 76 12.77 -11.47 7.68
CA ARG A 76 13.79 -11.18 8.69
C ARG A 76 14.71 -10.03 8.27
N LEU A 77 14.81 -9.77 6.97
CA LEU A 77 15.61 -8.70 6.42
C LEU A 77 14.93 -7.35 6.67
N ARG A 78 15.58 -6.52 7.49
CA ARG A 78 15.13 -5.15 7.76
C ARG A 78 15.83 -4.18 6.83
N ALA A 79 15.09 -3.21 6.30
CA ALA A 79 15.61 -2.19 5.42
C ALA A 79 15.16 -0.81 5.90
N HIS A 80 16.11 0.08 6.11
CA HIS A 80 15.86 1.49 6.39
C HIS A 80 16.37 2.34 5.22
N PHE A 81 15.49 3.13 4.61
CA PHE A 81 15.79 3.94 3.43
C PHE A 81 15.92 5.42 3.80
N ASP A 82 16.93 6.06 3.25
CA ASP A 82 17.06 7.51 3.12
C ASP A 82 17.06 7.82 1.62
N LEU A 83 15.94 8.34 1.13
CA LEU A 83 15.75 8.62 -0.30
C LEU A 83 16.53 9.84 -0.76
N ASP A 84 16.79 10.81 0.11
CA ASP A 84 17.53 12.03 -0.22
C ASP A 84 19.01 11.71 -0.52
N THR A 85 19.59 10.78 0.24
CA THR A 85 20.96 10.33 0.05
C THR A 85 21.08 9.08 -0.83
N HIS A 86 19.95 8.54 -1.32
CA HIS A 86 19.89 7.28 -2.06
C HIS A 86 20.54 6.10 -1.31
N THR A 87 20.34 6.02 0.02
CA THR A 87 20.95 4.98 0.84
C THR A 87 19.91 4.00 1.39
N VAL A 88 20.34 2.75 1.56
CA VAL A 88 19.62 1.73 2.32
C VAL A 88 20.54 1.14 3.38
N THR A 89 20.04 1.03 4.60
CA THR A 89 20.68 0.26 5.67
C THR A 89 19.96 -1.06 5.81
N LEU A 90 20.67 -2.16 5.58
CA LEU A 90 20.15 -3.52 5.71
C LEU A 90 20.63 -4.15 7.02
N ALA A 91 19.74 -4.90 7.66
CA ALA A 91 20.03 -5.67 8.87
C ALA A 91 19.28 -7.00 8.87
N ASP A 92 19.91 -8.07 9.30
CA ASP A 92 19.20 -9.29 9.71
C ASP A 92 18.73 -9.13 11.16
N SER A 93 17.48 -9.43 11.46
CA SER A 93 16.89 -9.30 12.80
C SER A 93 17.57 -10.17 13.87
N GLY A 94 18.64 -10.89 13.57
CA GLY A 94 19.27 -11.82 14.49
C GLY A 94 20.81 -11.95 14.46
N MET A 95 21.56 -11.40 13.52
CA MET A 95 22.93 -11.91 13.34
C MET A 95 24.06 -10.95 12.99
N SER A 96 23.84 -9.72 12.51
CA SER A 96 24.96 -8.87 12.11
C SER A 96 24.72 -7.39 12.36
N ALA A 97 25.78 -6.62 12.47
CA ALA A 97 25.69 -5.16 12.48
C ALA A 97 25.03 -4.66 11.20
N PRO A 98 24.14 -3.65 11.28
CA PRO A 98 23.53 -3.03 10.12
C PRO A 98 24.58 -2.57 9.10
N GLN A 99 24.32 -2.78 7.81
CA GLN A 99 25.21 -2.40 6.72
C GLN A 99 24.54 -1.37 5.82
N GLY A 100 25.22 -0.25 5.57
CA GLY A 100 24.77 0.81 4.67
C GLY A 100 25.26 0.59 3.24
N PHE A 101 24.38 0.87 2.27
CA PHE A 101 24.67 0.78 0.84
C PHE A 101 24.06 1.99 0.12
N ARG A 102 24.77 2.51 -0.86
CA ARG A 102 24.21 3.48 -1.79
C ARG A 102 23.61 2.75 -2.99
N LEU A 103 22.34 3.03 -3.27
CA LEU A 103 21.60 2.39 -4.37
C LEU A 103 22.09 2.80 -5.76
N ASP A 104 22.83 3.88 -5.88
CA ASP A 104 23.39 4.39 -7.13
C ASP A 104 24.78 3.81 -7.48
N ARG A 105 25.49 3.14 -6.54
CA ARG A 105 26.87 2.68 -6.78
C ARG A 105 27.33 1.43 -6.02
N ASP A 106 26.60 1.00 -4.99
CA ASP A 106 27.02 -0.11 -4.13
C ASP A 106 26.24 -1.42 -4.42
N LEU A 107 25.59 -1.54 -5.59
CA LEU A 107 24.72 -2.69 -5.90
C LEU A 107 25.46 -4.02 -5.80
N GLU A 108 26.65 -4.14 -6.39
CA GLU A 108 27.46 -5.38 -6.32
C GLU A 108 27.80 -5.77 -4.88
N ARG A 109 28.17 -4.79 -4.03
CA ARG A 109 28.45 -5.03 -2.62
C ARG A 109 27.19 -5.46 -1.86
N MET A 110 26.03 -4.88 -2.21
CA MET A 110 24.74 -5.25 -1.64
C MET A 110 24.30 -6.65 -2.09
N GLU A 111 24.52 -7.01 -3.35
CA GLU A 111 24.30 -8.38 -3.90
C GLU A 111 25.13 -9.41 -3.16
N ALA A 112 26.42 -9.15 -2.93
CA ALA A 112 27.30 -10.05 -2.17
C ALA A 112 26.81 -10.24 -0.72
N TRP A 113 26.38 -9.15 -0.06
CA TRP A 113 25.83 -9.20 1.29
C TRP A 113 24.52 -10.00 1.33
N MET A 114 23.60 -9.72 0.40
CA MET A 114 22.32 -10.43 0.31
C MET A 114 22.52 -11.90 -0.06
N SER A 115 23.49 -12.23 -0.93
CA SER A 115 23.82 -13.61 -1.27
C SER A 115 24.30 -14.39 -0.05
N THR A 116 25.07 -13.74 0.83
CA THR A 116 25.49 -14.32 2.11
C THR A 116 24.29 -14.54 3.03
N PHE A 117 23.39 -13.56 3.12
CA PHE A 117 22.18 -13.65 3.94
C PHE A 117 21.25 -14.79 3.49
N PHE A 118 21.01 -14.94 2.18
CA PHE A 118 20.11 -15.96 1.64
C PHE A 118 20.77 -17.33 1.49
N GLY A 119 22.11 -17.41 1.50
CA GLY A 119 22.85 -18.65 1.28
C GLY A 119 22.89 -19.12 -0.19
N PHE A 120 22.50 -18.25 -1.13
CA PHE A 120 22.58 -18.47 -2.57
C PHE A 120 22.82 -17.16 -3.31
N SER A 121 23.33 -17.25 -4.56
CA SER A 121 23.62 -16.07 -5.37
C SER A 121 22.35 -15.32 -5.75
N VAL A 122 22.37 -14.00 -5.52
CA VAL A 122 21.31 -13.09 -5.95
C VAL A 122 21.90 -11.92 -6.72
N THR A 123 21.10 -11.33 -7.60
CA THR A 123 21.39 -10.07 -8.30
C THR A 123 20.26 -9.08 -8.11
N ILE A 124 20.55 -7.79 -8.31
CA ILE A 124 19.57 -6.70 -8.16
C ILE A 124 19.24 -6.17 -9.55
N ARG A 125 17.96 -6.20 -9.89
CA ARG A 125 17.41 -5.56 -11.07
C ARG A 125 16.92 -4.16 -10.71
N GLN A 126 17.05 -3.22 -11.65
CA GLN A 126 16.58 -1.85 -11.49
C GLN A 126 15.67 -1.46 -12.65
N ASP A 127 14.53 -0.88 -12.35
CA ASP A 127 13.62 -0.20 -13.29
C ASP A 127 13.02 1.05 -12.63
N PRO A 128 13.63 2.23 -12.83
CA PRO A 128 13.14 3.48 -12.25
C PRO A 128 11.92 4.05 -12.98
N ARG A 129 11.52 3.49 -14.14
CA ARG A 129 10.42 3.98 -14.96
C ARG A 129 9.08 3.33 -14.62
N ALA A 130 9.06 2.02 -14.49
CA ALA A 130 7.85 1.23 -14.22
C ALA A 130 7.88 0.54 -12.86
N GLY A 131 9.09 0.30 -12.32
CA GLY A 131 9.27 -0.52 -11.14
C GLY A 131 8.95 -2.00 -11.42
N PHE A 132 8.86 -2.77 -10.33
CA PHE A 132 8.52 -4.19 -10.35
C PHE A 132 7.21 -4.43 -9.60
N PRO A 133 6.04 -4.00 -10.13
CA PRO A 133 4.74 -4.19 -9.48
C PRO A 133 4.39 -5.68 -9.35
N ASP A 134 3.45 -6.00 -8.46
CA ASP A 134 2.91 -7.36 -8.34
C ASP A 134 1.81 -7.64 -9.38
N ASP A 135 1.11 -6.58 -9.82
CA ASP A 135 0.08 -6.60 -10.85
C ASP A 135 0.51 -5.65 -11.98
N THR A 136 0.85 -6.19 -13.15
CA THR A 136 1.31 -5.41 -14.30
C THR A 136 0.17 -4.67 -15.01
N ASP A 137 -1.07 -5.14 -14.85
CA ASP A 137 -2.25 -4.50 -15.43
C ASP A 137 -2.77 -3.35 -14.56
N ALA A 138 -2.29 -3.27 -13.30
CA ALA A 138 -2.63 -2.24 -12.33
C ALA A 138 -1.36 -1.80 -11.57
N SER A 139 -0.41 -1.23 -12.31
CA SER A 139 0.93 -0.85 -11.82
C SER A 139 0.95 0.37 -10.90
N GLY A 140 -0.17 1.04 -10.72
CA GLY A 140 -0.32 2.17 -9.80
C GLY A 140 -0.27 1.78 -8.32
N PRO A 141 -0.26 2.77 -7.42
CA PRO A 141 -0.21 2.54 -5.98
C PRO A 141 -1.50 1.88 -5.47
N THR A 142 -1.35 0.96 -4.53
CA THR A 142 -2.51 0.36 -3.84
C THR A 142 -3.08 1.33 -2.79
N VAL A 143 -4.42 1.38 -2.71
CA VAL A 143 -5.16 2.30 -1.82
C VAL A 143 -5.92 1.51 -0.75
N ILE A 144 -5.88 1.98 0.51
CA ILE A 144 -6.65 1.45 1.62
C ILE A 144 -7.07 2.58 2.56
N SER A 145 -8.16 2.43 3.32
CA SER A 145 -8.48 3.38 4.38
C SER A 145 -7.83 2.98 5.72
N ALA A 146 -7.44 3.99 6.52
CA ALA A 146 -6.96 3.79 7.89
C ALA A 146 -8.02 3.07 8.76
N ALA A 147 -9.29 3.39 8.53
CA ALA A 147 -10.41 2.73 9.21
C ALA A 147 -10.51 1.23 8.84
N THR A 148 -10.17 0.85 7.60
CA THR A 148 -10.08 -0.56 7.20
C THR A 148 -8.94 -1.26 7.93
N LEU A 149 -7.75 -0.67 8.00
CA LEU A 149 -6.63 -1.25 8.75
C LEU A 149 -6.98 -1.45 10.23
N ALA A 150 -7.64 -0.46 10.86
CA ALA A 150 -8.10 -0.55 12.25
C ALA A 150 -9.16 -1.66 12.42
N THR A 151 -10.13 -1.75 11.51
CA THR A 151 -11.18 -2.78 11.55
C THR A 151 -10.58 -4.18 11.38
N VAL A 152 -9.69 -4.35 10.40
CA VAL A 152 -9.05 -5.65 10.13
C VAL A 152 -8.13 -6.06 11.28
N SER A 153 -7.38 -5.14 11.89
CA SER A 153 -6.54 -5.47 13.05
C SER A 153 -7.36 -6.03 14.22
N ALA A 154 -8.55 -5.51 14.46
CA ALA A 154 -9.44 -5.99 15.51
C ALA A 154 -9.96 -7.44 15.29
N TRP A 155 -9.80 -8.00 14.10
CA TRP A 155 -10.14 -9.40 13.85
C TRP A 155 -9.10 -10.40 14.37
N PHE A 156 -7.90 -9.91 14.70
CA PHE A 156 -6.76 -10.73 15.11
C PHE A 156 -6.28 -10.30 16.50
N PRO A 157 -6.36 -11.19 17.52
CA PRO A 157 -5.96 -10.86 18.87
C PRO A 157 -4.53 -10.33 18.95
N GLY A 158 -4.35 -9.18 19.59
CA GLY A 158 -3.03 -8.54 19.78
C GLY A 158 -2.46 -7.82 18.56
N ALA A 159 -3.13 -7.88 17.39
CA ALA A 159 -2.67 -7.15 16.21
C ALA A 159 -3.06 -5.66 16.26
N THR A 160 -2.21 -4.83 15.69
CA THR A 160 -2.40 -3.38 15.57
C THR A 160 -2.66 -2.97 14.12
N PRO A 161 -3.21 -1.77 13.85
CA PRO A 161 -3.30 -1.24 12.49
C PRO A 161 -1.93 -1.16 11.79
N GLN A 162 -0.86 -0.91 12.55
CA GLN A 162 0.50 -0.91 12.03
C GLN A 162 0.96 -2.30 11.57
N ASP A 163 0.58 -3.37 12.29
CA ASP A 163 0.86 -4.74 11.85
C ASP A 163 0.14 -5.04 10.53
N MET A 164 -1.11 -4.58 10.38
CA MET A 164 -1.85 -4.75 9.12
C MET A 164 -1.21 -3.97 7.97
N GLN A 165 -0.74 -2.76 8.21
CA GLN A 165 0.00 -1.97 7.22
C GLN A 165 1.27 -2.70 6.75
N LEU A 166 2.05 -3.27 7.68
CA LEU A 166 3.24 -4.07 7.37
C LEU A 166 2.91 -5.34 6.57
N ARG A 167 1.77 -6.01 6.85
CA ARG A 167 1.32 -7.22 6.16
C ARG A 167 0.79 -6.95 4.77
N PHE A 168 -0.07 -5.94 4.63
CA PHE A 168 -0.74 -5.63 3.36
C PHE A 168 0.10 -4.76 2.43
N ARG A 169 1.09 -4.02 2.96
CA ARG A 169 2.08 -3.26 2.19
C ARG A 169 1.44 -2.34 1.16
N THR A 170 0.41 -1.61 1.57
CA THR A 170 -0.29 -0.65 0.73
C THR A 170 0.49 0.66 0.62
N ASN A 171 0.34 1.37 -0.50
CA ASN A 171 1.06 2.61 -0.77
C ASN A 171 0.35 3.83 -0.21
N LEU A 172 -0.96 3.96 -0.49
CA LEU A 172 -1.76 5.12 -0.09
C LEU A 172 -2.75 4.71 1.00
N GLU A 173 -2.65 5.36 2.14
CA GLU A 173 -3.59 5.22 3.25
C GLU A 173 -4.44 6.48 3.34
N ILE A 174 -5.78 6.32 3.26
CA ILE A 174 -6.73 7.44 3.29
C ILE A 174 -7.44 7.52 4.65
N SER A 175 -7.68 8.74 5.11
CA SER A 175 -8.44 9.07 6.32
C SER A 175 -9.72 9.83 6.00
N GLY A 176 -10.51 10.17 7.03
CA GLY A 176 -11.77 10.91 6.89
C GLY A 176 -12.92 10.07 6.33
N VAL A 177 -12.79 8.74 6.30
CA VAL A 177 -13.77 7.82 5.72
C VAL A 177 -13.98 6.58 6.58
N SER A 178 -15.10 5.89 6.37
CA SER A 178 -15.41 4.62 7.06
C SER A 178 -14.55 3.46 6.55
N ALA A 179 -14.53 2.37 7.31
CA ALA A 179 -13.89 1.14 6.87
C ALA A 179 -14.46 0.63 5.54
N PHE A 180 -13.58 0.10 4.70
CA PHE A 180 -13.88 -0.41 3.35
C PHE A 180 -14.43 0.65 2.37
N TRP A 181 -14.25 1.95 2.68
CA TRP A 181 -14.62 3.02 1.76
C TRP A 181 -13.90 2.88 0.41
N GLU A 182 -12.67 2.40 0.41
CA GLU A 182 -11.86 2.13 -0.78
C GLU A 182 -12.53 1.15 -1.76
N ASP A 183 -13.49 0.33 -1.32
CA ASP A 183 -14.28 -0.52 -2.21
C ASP A 183 -15.17 0.26 -3.19
N ARG A 184 -15.30 1.57 -3.02
CA ARG A 184 -15.93 2.47 -4.00
C ARG A 184 -15.03 2.76 -5.19
N LEU A 185 -13.72 2.48 -5.07
CA LEU A 185 -12.72 2.74 -6.10
C LEU A 185 -12.60 1.60 -7.13
N PHE A 186 -13.53 0.65 -7.16
CA PHE A 186 -13.66 -0.34 -8.23
C PHE A 186 -15.14 -0.62 -8.50
N GLY A 187 -15.45 -0.96 -9.75
CA GLY A 187 -16.81 -1.30 -10.18
C GLY A 187 -16.92 -2.76 -10.63
N GLU A 188 -17.98 -3.06 -11.36
CA GLU A 188 -18.24 -4.38 -11.94
C GLU A 188 -17.11 -4.84 -12.90
N PRO A 189 -16.95 -6.14 -13.18
CA PRO A 189 -15.98 -6.62 -14.16
C PRO A 189 -16.12 -5.89 -15.51
N GLY A 190 -14.97 -5.49 -16.07
CA GLY A 190 -14.92 -4.72 -17.32
C GLY A 190 -15.16 -3.22 -17.16
N THR A 191 -15.19 -2.71 -15.91
CA THR A 191 -15.26 -1.27 -15.63
C THR A 191 -14.06 -0.77 -14.87
N LEU A 192 -13.79 0.53 -14.96
CA LEU A 192 -12.83 1.29 -14.17
C LEU A 192 -13.58 2.39 -13.43
N VAL A 193 -13.08 2.76 -12.25
CA VAL A 193 -13.57 3.90 -11.49
C VAL A 193 -12.55 5.02 -11.62
N ASP A 194 -12.95 6.12 -12.26
CA ASP A 194 -12.11 7.30 -12.38
C ASP A 194 -12.21 8.13 -11.10
N PHE A 195 -11.08 8.52 -10.55
CA PHE A 195 -11.00 9.37 -9.37
C PHE A 195 -9.71 10.21 -9.40
N ASN A 196 -9.73 11.32 -8.68
CA ASN A 196 -8.55 12.17 -8.50
C ASN A 196 -7.98 12.02 -7.09
N VAL A 197 -6.68 12.15 -6.96
CA VAL A 197 -5.97 12.39 -5.71
C VAL A 197 -5.22 13.72 -5.87
N GLY A 198 -5.71 14.78 -5.23
CA GLY A 198 -5.27 16.12 -5.53
C GLY A 198 -5.49 16.46 -7.01
N THR A 199 -4.39 16.70 -7.75
CA THR A 199 -4.41 17.00 -9.20
C THR A 199 -4.08 15.80 -10.08
N VAL A 200 -3.85 14.62 -9.50
CA VAL A 200 -3.46 13.41 -10.23
C VAL A 200 -4.69 12.57 -10.52
N ALA A 201 -4.90 12.19 -11.77
CA ALA A 201 -5.95 11.28 -12.19
C ALA A 201 -5.55 9.81 -11.93
N PHE A 202 -6.50 9.04 -11.44
CA PHE A 202 -6.37 7.62 -11.13
C PHE A 202 -7.51 6.82 -11.75
N GLU A 203 -7.24 5.57 -12.02
CA GLU A 203 -8.21 4.55 -12.38
C GLU A 203 -8.18 3.44 -11.33
N GLY A 204 -9.30 3.20 -10.67
CA GLY A 204 -9.48 2.08 -9.76
C GLY A 204 -9.86 0.82 -10.55
N VAL A 205 -9.08 -0.24 -10.39
CA VAL A 205 -9.15 -1.42 -11.26
C VAL A 205 -9.88 -2.59 -10.61
N ASN A 206 -9.41 -3.05 -9.46
CA ASN A 206 -9.96 -4.23 -8.81
C ASN A 206 -9.59 -4.30 -7.32
N PRO A 207 -10.36 -5.06 -6.49
CA PRO A 207 -9.96 -5.35 -5.12
C PRO A 207 -8.73 -6.26 -5.14
N CYS A 208 -7.65 -5.82 -4.47
CA CYS A 208 -6.36 -6.49 -4.49
C CYS A 208 -6.47 -7.91 -3.92
N GLN A 209 -6.22 -8.92 -4.75
CA GLN A 209 -6.10 -10.30 -4.31
C GLN A 209 -4.84 -10.49 -3.50
N ARG A 210 -4.98 -11.03 -2.29
CA ARG A 210 -3.83 -11.21 -1.41
C ARG A 210 -3.17 -12.57 -1.63
N CYS A 211 -1.85 -12.57 -1.55
CA CYS A 211 -1.04 -13.80 -1.58
C CYS A 211 -0.80 -14.31 -0.14
N VAL A 212 0.11 -15.27 0.04
CA VAL A 212 0.47 -15.82 1.35
C VAL A 212 1.16 -14.82 2.28
N VAL A 213 1.79 -13.77 1.73
CA VAL A 213 2.63 -12.82 2.49
C VAL A 213 1.91 -12.20 3.69
N PRO A 214 0.66 -11.69 3.60
CA PRO A 214 -0.05 -11.16 4.77
C PRO A 214 -0.28 -12.18 5.89
N ALA A 215 -0.32 -13.47 5.58
CA ALA A 215 -0.46 -14.53 6.59
C ALA A 215 0.85 -14.86 7.32
N ARG A 216 1.97 -14.32 6.85
CA ARG A 216 3.27 -14.45 7.55
C ARG A 216 3.44 -13.32 8.54
N HIS A 217 4.01 -13.62 9.70
CA HIS A 217 4.40 -12.59 10.66
C HIS A 217 5.41 -11.63 10.00
N PRO A 218 5.19 -10.30 10.01
CA PRO A 218 5.91 -9.36 9.16
C PRO A 218 7.41 -9.23 9.47
N ARG A 219 7.87 -9.74 10.64
CA ARG A 219 9.28 -9.66 11.05
C ARG A 219 9.98 -11.02 11.12
N SER A 220 9.26 -12.12 11.24
CA SER A 220 9.86 -13.46 11.36
C SER A 220 9.58 -14.35 10.15
N GLY A 221 8.58 -14.02 9.33
CA GLY A 221 8.13 -14.85 8.22
C GLY A 221 7.37 -16.11 8.63
N ILE A 222 7.19 -16.34 9.93
CA ILE A 222 6.43 -17.48 10.44
C ILE A 222 4.97 -17.34 9.99
N GLU A 223 4.44 -18.39 9.41
CA GLU A 223 3.05 -18.42 8.96
C GLU A 223 2.09 -18.51 10.16
N GLU A 224 1.11 -17.59 10.21
CA GLU A 224 0.08 -17.58 11.24
C GLU A 224 -1.12 -18.40 10.76
N SER A 225 -1.31 -19.56 11.38
CA SER A 225 -2.41 -20.48 11.07
C SER A 225 -3.76 -19.78 11.18
N GLY A 226 -4.60 -19.98 10.16
CA GLY A 226 -5.97 -19.45 10.15
C GLY A 226 -6.09 -17.98 9.72
N PHE A 227 -4.98 -17.22 9.53
CA PHE A 227 -5.03 -15.81 9.13
C PHE A 227 -5.85 -15.60 7.85
N GLN A 228 -5.57 -16.37 6.79
CA GLN A 228 -6.28 -16.28 5.52
C GLN A 228 -7.77 -16.59 5.66
N LYS A 229 -8.09 -17.66 6.40
CA LYS A 229 -9.48 -18.09 6.65
C LYS A 229 -10.25 -17.01 7.42
N THR A 230 -9.66 -16.49 8.49
CA THR A 230 -10.27 -15.44 9.32
C THR A 230 -10.51 -14.17 8.50
N LEU A 231 -9.49 -13.71 7.75
CA LEU A 231 -9.64 -12.53 6.89
C LEU A 231 -10.76 -12.73 5.86
N ALA A 232 -10.77 -13.85 5.14
CA ALA A 232 -11.77 -14.10 4.11
C ALA A 232 -13.20 -14.17 4.72
N MET A 233 -13.38 -14.90 5.80
CA MET A 233 -14.67 -15.01 6.49
C MET A 233 -15.18 -13.66 6.99
N ARG A 234 -14.33 -12.89 7.67
CA ARG A 234 -14.70 -11.56 8.19
C ARG A 234 -14.97 -10.58 7.06
N ARG A 235 -14.16 -10.61 6.00
CA ARG A 235 -14.34 -9.76 4.83
C ARG A 235 -15.67 -10.01 4.13
N GLU A 236 -16.08 -11.26 4.00
CA GLU A 236 -17.40 -11.64 3.48
C GLU A 236 -18.54 -11.07 4.33
N GLN A 237 -18.44 -11.23 5.66
CA GLN A 237 -19.44 -10.75 6.62
C GLN A 237 -19.57 -9.23 6.65
N THR A 238 -18.49 -8.50 6.33
CA THR A 238 -18.41 -7.04 6.40
C THR A 238 -18.41 -6.37 5.04
N LEU A 239 -18.69 -7.12 3.94
CA LEU A 239 -18.71 -6.54 2.60
C LEU A 239 -19.78 -5.44 2.52
N PRO A 240 -19.41 -4.18 2.25
CA PRO A 240 -20.38 -3.10 2.22
C PRO A 240 -21.33 -3.22 1.02
N ALA A 241 -22.51 -2.66 1.15
CA ALA A 241 -23.53 -2.69 0.09
C ALA A 241 -23.11 -1.97 -1.21
N TRP A 242 -22.15 -1.03 -1.11
CA TRP A 242 -21.61 -0.32 -2.28
C TRP A 242 -20.51 -1.07 -3.02
N ALA A 243 -19.93 -2.15 -2.45
CA ALA A 243 -18.91 -2.91 -3.13
C ALA A 243 -19.49 -3.78 -4.25
N ALA A 244 -18.86 -3.79 -5.42
CA ALA A 244 -19.22 -4.67 -6.52
C ALA A 244 -18.96 -6.14 -6.15
N ARG A 245 -19.98 -6.83 -5.64
CA ARG A 245 -19.89 -8.20 -5.10
C ARG A 245 -19.37 -9.21 -6.14
N SER A 246 -19.66 -8.99 -7.41
CA SER A 246 -19.20 -9.80 -8.54
C SER A 246 -17.66 -9.90 -8.65
N ARG A 247 -16.93 -8.95 -8.05
CA ARG A 247 -15.45 -8.93 -8.00
C ARG A 247 -14.88 -9.90 -6.97
N PHE A 248 -15.70 -10.49 -6.13
CA PHE A 248 -15.28 -11.36 -5.03
C PHE A 248 -15.60 -12.83 -5.34
N ASN A 249 -14.81 -13.45 -6.23
CA ASN A 249 -14.83 -14.90 -6.41
C ASN A 249 -14.28 -15.66 -5.17
N HIS A 250 -13.54 -14.95 -4.32
CA HIS A 250 -13.16 -15.30 -2.95
C HIS A 250 -12.91 -14.01 -2.17
N TYR A 251 -13.02 -14.06 -0.84
CA TYR A 251 -12.96 -12.88 0.03
C TYR A 251 -11.57 -12.59 0.64
N TYR A 252 -10.53 -13.33 0.25
CA TYR A 252 -9.15 -13.01 0.63
C TYR A 252 -8.61 -11.87 -0.25
N ARG A 253 -9.32 -10.72 -0.19
CA ARG A 253 -9.06 -9.50 -0.93
C ARG A 253 -9.17 -8.29 -0.01
N LEU A 254 -8.20 -7.39 -0.10
CA LEU A 254 -8.17 -6.17 0.71
C LEU A 254 -7.34 -5.11 0.00
N ALA A 255 -7.70 -3.83 0.13
CA ALA A 255 -7.20 -2.69 -0.63
C ALA A 255 -7.62 -2.73 -2.12
N VAL A 256 -7.31 -1.68 -2.84
CA VAL A 256 -7.65 -1.52 -4.26
C VAL A 256 -6.38 -1.34 -5.07
N ASN A 257 -6.26 -2.09 -6.14
CA ASN A 257 -5.25 -1.90 -7.17
C ASN A 257 -5.70 -0.76 -8.09
N THR A 258 -4.76 0.11 -8.45
CA THR A 258 -5.02 1.27 -9.29
C THR A 258 -4.09 1.31 -10.49
N ARG A 259 -4.44 2.17 -11.42
CA ARG A 259 -3.61 2.58 -12.55
C ARG A 259 -3.55 4.10 -12.56
N ILE A 260 -2.43 4.64 -12.98
CA ILE A 260 -2.26 6.08 -13.23
C ILE A 260 -1.94 6.24 -14.71
N PRO A 261 -2.70 7.03 -15.47
CA PRO A 261 -2.43 7.28 -16.89
C PRO A 261 -1.03 7.86 -17.11
N PRO A 262 -0.34 7.52 -18.22
CA PRO A 262 0.99 8.06 -18.51
C PRO A 262 1.05 9.59 -18.61
N SER A 263 -0.07 10.25 -18.94
CA SER A 263 -0.20 11.72 -18.96
C SER A 263 0.03 12.37 -17.60
N GLU A 264 -0.08 11.61 -16.53
CA GLU A 264 0.10 12.09 -15.15
C GLU A 264 1.56 12.08 -14.69
N ALA A 265 2.48 11.54 -15.50
CA ALA A 265 3.90 11.46 -15.17
C ALA A 265 4.48 12.83 -14.80
N GLY A 266 5.28 12.85 -13.73
CA GLY A 266 5.91 14.07 -13.19
C GLY A 266 5.03 14.89 -12.26
N LYS A 267 3.70 14.65 -12.18
CA LYS A 267 2.84 15.26 -11.16
C LYS A 267 3.22 14.76 -9.77
N THR A 268 2.88 15.52 -8.75
CA THR A 268 3.21 15.21 -7.34
C THR A 268 1.96 14.89 -6.56
N LEU A 269 2.02 13.81 -5.78
CA LEU A 269 1.06 13.46 -4.71
C LEU A 269 1.61 13.91 -3.36
N ARG A 270 0.72 14.37 -2.48
CA ARG A 270 1.06 14.84 -1.13
C ARG A 270 0.14 14.23 -0.08
N VAL A 271 0.69 14.05 1.11
CA VAL A 271 -0.15 13.85 2.30
C VAL A 271 -1.07 15.06 2.44
N GLY A 272 -2.36 14.82 2.68
CA GLY A 272 -3.40 15.85 2.71
C GLY A 272 -4.17 16.02 1.39
N ASP A 273 -3.69 15.46 0.27
CA ASP A 273 -4.43 15.51 -1.00
C ASP A 273 -5.79 14.82 -0.86
N GLU A 274 -6.82 15.50 -1.35
CA GLU A 274 -8.20 15.00 -1.33
C GLU A 274 -8.41 13.91 -2.39
N VAL A 275 -9.20 12.89 -2.04
CA VAL A 275 -9.60 11.81 -2.95
C VAL A 275 -11.04 12.04 -3.41
N THR A 276 -11.23 12.33 -4.68
CA THR A 276 -12.54 12.63 -5.28
C THR A 276 -12.91 11.62 -6.35
N ILE A 277 -13.99 10.86 -6.15
CA ILE A 277 -14.52 9.93 -7.16
C ILE A 277 -15.25 10.71 -8.24
N LEU A 278 -14.92 10.48 -9.50
CA LEU A 278 -15.49 11.17 -10.66
C LEU A 278 -16.61 10.34 -11.29
N GLY A 279 -16.42 9.03 -11.44
CA GLY A 279 -17.42 8.17 -12.05
C GLY A 279 -16.91 6.78 -12.40
N VAL A 280 -17.76 6.01 -13.07
CA VAL A 280 -17.47 4.67 -13.57
C VAL A 280 -17.56 4.66 -15.08
N ARG A 281 -16.56 4.09 -15.76
CA ARG A 281 -16.58 3.91 -17.22
C ARG A 281 -16.28 2.46 -17.59
N ARG A 282 -16.55 2.07 -18.84
CA ARG A 282 -16.10 0.78 -19.37
C ARG A 282 -14.60 0.80 -19.61
N ALA A 283 -13.92 -0.30 -19.34
CA ALA A 283 -12.46 -0.38 -19.51
C ALA A 283 -12.00 -0.23 -20.98
N ASN A 284 -12.89 -0.42 -21.96
CA ASN A 284 -12.58 -0.33 -23.40
C ASN A 284 -13.03 0.99 -24.03
N ASP A 285 -13.55 1.93 -23.24
CA ASP A 285 -13.96 3.26 -23.72
C ASP A 285 -12.76 4.23 -23.57
N GLU A 286 -11.66 3.98 -24.34
CA GLU A 286 -10.52 4.89 -24.50
C GLU A 286 -10.70 5.80 -25.70
#